data_3ce8b3fb87317abe9e53bad664ac06c0
#
_entry.id   3ce8b3fb87317abe9e53bad664ac06c0
#
_cell.length_a   1.000
_cell.length_b   1.000
_cell.length_c   1.000
_cell.angle_alpha   90.00
_cell.angle_beta   90.00
_cell.angle_gamma   90.00
#
_symmetry.space_group_name_H-M   'P 1'
#
loop_
_entity.id
_entity.type
_entity.pdbx_description
1 polymer ?
#
loop_
_entity_poly.entity_id
_entity_poly.type
_entity_poly.pdbx_seq_one_letter_code
_entity_poly.pdbx_strand_id
1 'polypeptide(L)'
;MTEAIHVAQLNIGRFRYETDDPRMADFMNNLERVNALAEPSPGFVWRYTDATGNATDTRPYDGDPLMAVNLSVWESIEALEKFVWQTVHKRFYARKHDWFEKLDVAYFVLWHVPAGHRPSVQEAVERLEHLKKHGPSEHAFGWQDVESAKLWRSARCA
;
A
#
# COMPACT_ATOMS: atom_id res chain seq x y z
N MET A 1 -21.63 22.62 4.54
CA MET A 1 -21.54 21.16 4.34
C MET A 1 -20.08 20.73 4.44
N THR A 2 -19.82 19.74 5.23
CA THR A 2 -18.47 19.17 5.35
C THR A 2 -18.21 18.28 4.14
N GLU A 3 -17.11 18.50 3.46
CA GLU A 3 -16.69 17.58 2.41
C GLU A 3 -16.34 16.22 3.00
N ALA A 4 -16.67 15.15 2.29
CA ALA A 4 -16.27 13.82 2.69
C ALA A 4 -14.74 13.71 2.61
N ILE A 5 -14.17 13.05 3.62
CA ILE A 5 -12.73 12.84 3.71
C ILE A 5 -12.45 11.35 3.51
N HIS A 6 -11.61 11.05 2.55
CA HIS A 6 -11.13 9.69 2.29
C HIS A 6 -9.73 9.51 2.86
N VAL A 7 -9.23 8.28 2.83
CA VAL A 7 -7.87 7.96 3.26
C VAL A 7 -7.09 7.38 2.08
N ALA A 8 -5.88 7.86 1.89
CA ALA A 8 -4.94 7.33 0.93
C ALA A 8 -3.88 6.50 1.64
N GLN A 9 -3.35 5.50 0.96
CA GLN A 9 -2.23 4.71 1.46
C GLN A 9 -1.19 4.54 0.36
N LEU A 10 0.09 4.52 0.78
CA LEU A 10 1.20 4.07 -0.04
C LEU A 10 1.92 2.96 0.70
N ASN A 11 2.19 1.88 0.00
CA ASN A 11 3.06 0.81 0.46
C ASN A 11 4.14 0.62 -0.58
N ILE A 12 5.40 0.56 -0.16
CA ILE A 12 6.51 0.24 -1.05
C ILE A 12 7.17 -1.06 -0.62
N GLY A 13 7.78 -1.76 -1.57
CA GLY A 13 8.52 -2.98 -1.28
C GLY A 13 9.58 -3.17 -2.35
N ARG A 14 10.77 -3.66 -1.96
CA ARG A 14 11.81 -3.96 -2.93
C ARG A 14 11.72 -5.43 -3.32
N PHE A 15 11.46 -5.67 -4.60
CA PHE A 15 11.45 -7.03 -5.15
C PHE A 15 12.86 -7.63 -5.07
N ARG A 16 12.93 -8.94 -4.82
CA ARG A 16 14.19 -9.67 -4.91
C ARG A 16 14.63 -9.92 -6.34
N TYR A 17 13.68 -9.96 -7.27
CA TYR A 17 13.90 -10.32 -8.66
C TYR A 17 13.07 -9.44 -9.56
N GLU A 18 13.42 -9.38 -10.84
CA GLU A 18 12.60 -8.70 -11.85
C GLU A 18 11.22 -9.37 -11.95
N THR A 19 10.21 -8.60 -12.33
CA THR A 19 8.82 -9.09 -12.36
C THR A 19 8.59 -10.22 -13.37
N ASP A 20 9.42 -10.32 -14.38
CA ASP A 20 9.36 -11.40 -15.38
C ASP A 20 10.17 -12.65 -14.99
N ASP A 21 10.89 -12.61 -13.88
CA ASP A 21 11.61 -13.76 -13.36
C ASP A 21 10.61 -14.84 -12.91
N PRO A 22 10.84 -16.12 -13.27
CA PRO A 22 9.94 -17.20 -12.87
C PRO A 22 9.71 -17.30 -11.36
N ARG A 23 10.66 -16.87 -10.55
CA ARG A 23 10.52 -16.87 -9.08
C ARG A 23 9.48 -15.88 -8.58
N MET A 24 9.11 -14.91 -9.42
CA MET A 24 8.07 -13.92 -9.10
C MET A 24 6.68 -14.31 -9.62
N ALA A 25 6.55 -15.42 -10.35
CA ALA A 25 5.28 -15.78 -11.01
C ALA A 25 4.12 -15.92 -10.03
N ASP A 26 4.34 -16.60 -8.90
CA ASP A 26 3.29 -16.76 -7.88
C ASP A 26 2.86 -15.42 -7.27
N PHE A 27 3.82 -14.52 -7.05
CA PHE A 27 3.49 -13.19 -6.57
C PHE A 27 2.65 -12.42 -7.60
N MET A 28 3.06 -12.43 -8.85
CA MET A 28 2.34 -11.71 -9.91
C MET A 28 0.91 -12.23 -10.09
N ASN A 29 0.71 -13.55 -10.01
CA ASN A 29 -0.61 -14.15 -10.06
C ASN A 29 -1.47 -13.78 -8.85
N ASN A 30 -0.88 -13.76 -7.65
CA ASN A 30 -1.58 -13.35 -6.44
C ASN A 30 -1.92 -11.86 -6.45
N LEU A 31 -1.03 -11.02 -6.99
CA LEU A 31 -1.26 -9.58 -7.11
C LEU A 31 -2.49 -9.30 -7.97
N GLU A 32 -2.61 -9.96 -9.10
CA GLU A 32 -3.77 -9.81 -9.99
C GLU A 32 -5.08 -10.17 -9.26
N ARG A 33 -5.08 -11.27 -8.52
CA ARG A 33 -6.24 -11.71 -7.72
C ARG A 33 -6.58 -10.72 -6.62
N VAL A 34 -5.58 -10.24 -5.90
CA VAL A 34 -5.79 -9.28 -4.80
C VAL A 34 -6.33 -7.96 -5.35
N ASN A 35 -5.79 -7.46 -6.45
CA ASN A 35 -6.29 -6.25 -7.08
C ASN A 35 -7.75 -6.41 -7.55
N ALA A 36 -8.09 -7.58 -8.09
CA ALA A 36 -9.46 -7.88 -8.48
C ALA A 36 -10.41 -7.95 -7.28
N LEU A 37 -9.92 -8.37 -6.11
CA LEU A 37 -10.71 -8.42 -4.87
C LEU A 37 -10.85 -7.05 -4.22
N ALA A 38 -9.93 -6.13 -4.49
CA ALA A 38 -9.98 -4.77 -3.93
C ALA A 38 -11.18 -4.00 -4.49
N GLU A 39 -11.37 -4.04 -5.79
CA GLU A 39 -12.38 -3.21 -6.47
C GLU A 39 -13.80 -3.40 -5.95
N PRO A 40 -14.29 -4.65 -5.69
CA PRO A 40 -15.62 -4.83 -5.10
C PRO A 40 -15.66 -4.71 -3.58
N SER A 41 -14.53 -4.50 -2.91
CA SER A 41 -14.50 -4.42 -1.45
C SER A 41 -15.22 -3.17 -0.94
N PRO A 42 -15.99 -3.28 0.16
CA PRO A 42 -16.67 -2.12 0.73
C PRO A 42 -15.69 -1.01 1.07
N GLY A 43 -16.01 0.20 0.64
CA GLY A 43 -15.20 1.39 0.90
C GLY A 43 -14.02 1.60 -0.04
N PHE A 44 -13.84 0.73 -1.02
CA PHE A 44 -12.82 0.95 -2.06
C PHE A 44 -13.22 2.16 -2.92
N VAL A 45 -12.24 3.05 -3.20
CA VAL A 45 -12.48 4.23 -4.04
C VAL A 45 -11.66 4.17 -5.32
N TRP A 46 -10.35 3.96 -5.21
CA TRP A 46 -9.46 4.02 -6.36
C TRP A 46 -8.13 3.35 -6.05
N ARG A 47 -7.52 2.76 -7.06
CA ARG A 47 -6.12 2.32 -6.99
C ARG A 47 -5.33 2.85 -8.18
N TYR A 48 -4.08 3.16 -7.93
CA TYR A 48 -3.15 3.56 -8.99
C TYR A 48 -2.82 2.35 -9.87
N THR A 49 -2.84 2.57 -11.18
CA THR A 49 -2.43 1.57 -12.17
C THR A 49 -1.54 2.20 -13.21
N ASP A 50 -0.62 1.41 -13.74
CA ASP A 50 0.18 1.77 -14.91
C ASP A 50 -0.26 0.96 -16.13
N ALA A 51 0.54 0.95 -17.20
CA ALA A 51 0.19 0.26 -18.43
C ALA A 51 0.04 -1.26 -18.29
N THR A 52 0.52 -1.86 -17.19
CA THR A 52 0.36 -3.30 -16.92
C THR A 52 -1.03 -3.67 -16.41
N GLY A 53 -1.86 -2.69 -16.04
CA GLY A 53 -3.13 -2.92 -15.35
C GLY A 53 -2.97 -3.08 -13.84
N ASN A 54 -1.75 -3.16 -13.36
CA ASN A 54 -1.33 -3.11 -11.96
C ASN A 54 -0.42 -1.89 -11.78
N ALA A 55 0.52 -1.91 -10.87
CA ALA A 55 1.51 -0.84 -10.68
C ALA A 55 2.94 -1.38 -10.75
N THR A 56 3.13 -2.48 -11.50
CA THR A 56 4.39 -3.23 -11.50
C THR A 56 5.49 -2.61 -12.35
N ASP A 57 5.15 -1.69 -13.26
CA ASP A 57 6.13 -0.95 -14.06
C ASP A 57 6.46 0.43 -13.49
N THR A 58 5.82 0.81 -12.39
CA THR A 58 6.04 2.10 -11.76
C THR A 58 7.13 2.00 -10.70
N ARG A 59 8.06 2.96 -10.71
CA ARG A 59 9.16 3.02 -9.74
C ARG A 59 9.08 4.34 -9.00
N PRO A 60 8.88 4.32 -7.66
CA PRO A 60 8.71 5.55 -6.87
C PRO A 60 10.02 6.32 -6.66
N TYR A 61 11.16 5.67 -6.78
CA TYR A 61 12.46 6.29 -6.58
C TYR A 61 13.35 6.06 -7.79
N ASP A 62 14.01 7.12 -8.24
CA ASP A 62 15.01 7.03 -9.29
C ASP A 62 16.20 6.20 -8.81
N GLY A 63 16.75 5.37 -9.69
CA GLY A 63 17.91 4.55 -9.35
C GLY A 63 17.61 3.29 -8.53
N ASP A 64 16.34 3.01 -8.24
CA ASP A 64 15.94 1.79 -7.52
C ASP A 64 14.95 0.99 -8.39
N PRO A 65 15.45 0.20 -9.35
CA PRO A 65 14.60 -0.45 -10.35
C PRO A 65 13.73 -1.59 -9.82
N LEU A 66 13.99 -2.06 -8.60
CA LEU A 66 13.22 -3.14 -7.99
C LEU A 66 12.24 -2.64 -6.92
N MET A 67 12.20 -1.34 -6.64
CA MET A 67 11.25 -0.79 -5.68
C MET A 67 9.86 -0.72 -6.30
N ALA A 68 8.92 -1.42 -5.69
CA ALA A 68 7.53 -1.47 -6.12
C ALA A 68 6.68 -0.48 -5.35
N VAL A 69 5.55 -0.08 -5.93
CA VAL A 69 4.60 0.86 -5.34
C VAL A 69 3.20 0.23 -5.31
N ASN A 70 2.49 0.46 -4.22
CA ASN A 70 1.05 0.16 -4.10
C ASN A 70 0.38 1.41 -3.51
N LEU A 71 -0.51 2.01 -4.27
CA LEU A 71 -1.15 3.29 -3.94
C LEU A 71 -2.65 3.16 -4.18
N SER A 72 -3.45 3.48 -3.18
CA SER A 72 -4.91 3.41 -3.28
C SER A 72 -5.59 4.39 -2.35
N VAL A 73 -6.88 4.63 -2.62
CA VAL A 73 -7.75 5.51 -1.81
C VAL A 73 -8.97 4.72 -1.37
N TRP A 74 -9.38 4.92 -0.12
CA TRP A 74 -10.49 4.22 0.53
C TRP A 74 -11.39 5.22 1.25
N GLU A 75 -12.66 4.87 1.41
CA GLU A 75 -13.62 5.74 2.10
C GLU A 75 -13.29 5.93 3.57
N SER A 76 -12.65 4.93 4.19
CA SER A 76 -12.29 4.98 5.61
C SER A 76 -11.07 4.13 5.90
N ILE A 77 -10.44 4.40 7.04
CA ILE A 77 -9.32 3.58 7.54
C ILE A 77 -9.80 2.17 7.85
N GLU A 78 -11.00 2.02 8.38
CA GLU A 78 -11.58 0.72 8.70
C GLU A 78 -11.77 -0.16 7.48
N ALA A 79 -12.21 0.42 6.36
CA ALA A 79 -12.37 -0.32 5.10
C ALA A 79 -11.02 -0.81 4.56
N LEU A 80 -10.02 0.05 4.58
CA LEU A 80 -8.66 -0.30 4.19
C LEU A 80 -8.08 -1.38 5.12
N GLU A 81 -8.24 -1.22 6.42
CA GLU A 81 -7.75 -2.16 7.42
C GLU A 81 -8.32 -3.57 7.18
N LYS A 82 -9.61 -3.67 6.97
CA LYS A 82 -10.25 -4.95 6.66
C LYS A 82 -9.65 -5.61 5.44
N PHE A 83 -9.50 -4.87 4.36
CA PHE A 83 -8.95 -5.41 3.13
C PHE A 83 -7.50 -5.86 3.32
N VAL A 84 -6.67 -5.02 3.93
CA VAL A 84 -5.25 -5.33 4.14
C VAL A 84 -5.07 -6.58 5.00
N TRP A 85 -5.70 -6.61 6.17
CA TRP A 85 -5.42 -7.66 7.15
C TRP A 85 -6.22 -8.94 6.91
N GLN A 86 -7.38 -8.86 6.25
CA GLN A 86 -8.21 -10.03 5.97
C GLN A 86 -7.97 -10.64 4.59
N THR A 87 -7.46 -9.88 3.62
CA THR A 87 -7.24 -10.34 2.25
C THR A 87 -5.77 -10.34 1.87
N VAL A 88 -5.13 -9.17 1.89
CA VAL A 88 -3.74 -9.02 1.44
C VAL A 88 -2.79 -9.82 2.32
N HIS A 89 -2.93 -9.66 3.62
CA HIS A 89 -2.07 -10.35 4.60
C HIS A 89 -2.11 -11.87 4.42
N LYS A 90 -3.31 -12.44 4.29
CA LYS A 90 -3.48 -13.89 4.14
C LYS A 90 -2.82 -14.45 2.88
N ARG A 91 -2.78 -13.67 1.80
CA ARG A 91 -2.25 -14.14 0.52
C ARG A 91 -0.75 -13.95 0.37
N PHE A 92 -0.18 -12.94 1.04
CA PHE A 92 1.21 -12.57 0.81
C PHE A 92 2.13 -12.77 2.00
N TYR A 93 1.61 -12.73 3.22
CA TYR A 93 2.46 -12.68 4.41
C TYR A 93 3.37 -13.90 4.53
N ALA A 94 2.84 -15.10 4.36
CA ALA A 94 3.59 -16.33 4.57
C ALA A 94 4.81 -16.46 3.65
N ARG A 95 4.75 -15.83 2.47
CA ARG A 95 5.80 -15.92 1.46
C ARG A 95 6.45 -14.57 1.14
N LYS A 96 6.25 -13.55 1.95
CA LYS A 96 6.76 -12.20 1.63
C LYS A 96 8.27 -12.18 1.44
N HIS A 97 9.01 -13.00 2.18
CA HIS A 97 10.47 -13.07 2.08
C HIS A 97 10.96 -13.78 0.81
N ASP A 98 10.10 -14.53 0.14
CA ASP A 98 10.43 -15.12 -1.16
C ASP A 98 10.51 -14.04 -2.24
N TRP A 99 9.76 -12.96 -2.09
CA TRP A 99 9.56 -11.94 -3.13
C TRP A 99 10.14 -10.57 -2.79
N PHE A 100 10.24 -10.24 -1.50
CA PHE A 100 10.63 -8.91 -1.04
C PHE A 100 11.84 -8.97 -0.12
N GLU A 101 12.71 -7.99 -0.26
CA GLU A 101 13.78 -7.74 0.69
C GLU A 101 13.21 -7.05 1.93
N LYS A 102 13.82 -7.30 3.09
CA LYS A 102 13.46 -6.60 4.32
C LYS A 102 13.94 -5.15 4.23
N LEU A 103 13.05 -4.20 4.53
CA LEU A 103 13.39 -2.78 4.59
C LEU A 103 13.54 -2.35 6.05
N ASP A 104 14.61 -1.59 6.32
CA ASP A 104 14.92 -1.07 7.66
C ASP A 104 14.34 0.33 7.90
N VAL A 105 13.60 0.86 6.94
CA VAL A 105 12.97 2.18 6.99
C VAL A 105 11.46 2.03 6.86
N ALA A 106 10.72 3.09 7.17
CA ALA A 106 9.28 3.10 6.97
C ALA A 106 8.95 2.84 5.49
N TYR A 107 8.01 1.95 5.25
CA TYR A 107 7.61 1.52 3.91
C TYR A 107 6.10 1.65 3.69
N PHE A 108 5.38 2.22 4.63
CA PHE A 108 3.92 2.37 4.60
C PHE A 108 3.54 3.71 5.19
N VAL A 109 2.59 4.41 4.54
CA VAL A 109 2.09 5.68 5.02
C VAL A 109 0.61 5.83 4.69
N LEU A 110 -0.10 6.46 5.61
CA LEU A 110 -1.51 6.87 5.46
C LEU A 110 -1.59 8.40 5.51
N TRP A 111 -2.55 8.97 4.78
CA TRP A 111 -2.90 10.39 4.90
C TRP A 111 -4.33 10.59 4.43
N HIS A 112 -4.97 11.65 4.93
CA HIS A 112 -6.32 11.98 4.53
C HIS A 112 -6.33 12.82 3.25
N VAL A 113 -7.32 12.56 2.39
CA VAL A 113 -7.52 13.30 1.15
C VAL A 113 -8.99 13.67 1.00
N PRO A 114 -9.32 14.78 0.33
CA PRO A 114 -10.71 15.08 0.00
C PRO A 114 -11.29 14.00 -0.90
N ALA A 115 -12.57 13.71 -0.75
CA ALA A 115 -13.26 12.77 -1.63
C ALA A 115 -13.08 13.21 -3.10
N GLY A 116 -12.73 12.26 -3.96
CA GLY A 116 -12.46 12.51 -5.38
C GLY A 116 -11.01 12.83 -5.72
N HIS A 117 -10.17 13.10 -4.73
CA HIS A 117 -8.74 13.32 -4.97
C HIS A 117 -8.04 11.99 -5.24
N ARG A 118 -7.29 11.93 -6.33
CA ARG A 118 -6.46 10.79 -6.70
C ARG A 118 -5.00 11.21 -6.62
N PRO A 119 -4.28 10.79 -5.57
CA PRO A 119 -2.90 11.22 -5.39
C PRO A 119 -1.97 10.68 -6.49
N SER A 120 -0.97 11.48 -6.83
CA SER A 120 0.12 11.03 -7.67
C SER A 120 1.12 10.18 -6.88
N VAL A 121 1.96 9.43 -7.56
CA VAL A 121 3.07 8.71 -6.92
C VAL A 121 4.00 9.70 -6.22
N GLN A 122 4.25 10.87 -6.82
CA GLN A 122 5.07 11.92 -6.21
C GLN A 122 4.49 12.42 -4.88
N GLU A 123 3.18 12.66 -4.84
CA GLU A 123 2.49 13.06 -3.60
C GLU A 123 2.66 11.97 -2.53
N ALA A 124 2.46 10.71 -2.91
CA ALA A 124 2.57 9.58 -1.99
C ALA A 124 3.98 9.43 -1.43
N VAL A 125 4.99 9.56 -2.27
CA VAL A 125 6.39 9.51 -1.85
C VAL A 125 6.72 10.66 -0.90
N GLU A 126 6.22 11.86 -1.18
CA GLU A 126 6.41 13.01 -0.28
C GLU A 126 5.84 12.72 1.11
N ARG A 127 4.64 12.12 1.19
CA ARG A 127 4.05 11.76 2.48
C ARG A 127 4.88 10.74 3.22
N LEU A 128 5.40 9.75 2.53
CA LEU A 128 6.26 8.72 3.14
C LEU A 128 7.58 9.33 3.63
N GLU A 129 8.22 10.16 2.82
CA GLU A 129 9.47 10.83 3.21
C GLU A 129 9.26 11.77 4.40
N HIS A 130 8.11 12.46 4.46
CA HIS A 130 7.74 13.28 5.59
C HIS A 130 7.63 12.45 6.87
N LEU A 131 6.97 11.28 6.78
CA LEU A 131 6.84 10.38 7.92
C LEU A 131 8.22 9.90 8.42
N LYS A 132 9.09 9.53 7.49
CA LYS A 132 10.46 9.09 7.84
C LYS A 132 11.24 10.19 8.55
N LYS A 133 11.12 11.43 8.10
CA LYS A 133 11.91 12.56 8.57
C LYS A 133 11.38 13.17 9.86
N HIS A 134 10.06 13.30 9.97
CA HIS A 134 9.41 14.06 11.04
C HIS A 134 8.60 13.21 12.03
N GLY A 135 8.39 11.93 11.73
CA GLY A 135 7.50 11.08 12.51
C GLY A 135 6.02 11.34 12.19
N PRO A 136 5.11 10.66 12.90
CA PRO A 136 3.68 10.74 12.59
C PRO A 136 3.09 12.13 12.85
N SER A 137 2.18 12.53 11.96
CA SER A 137 1.44 13.79 12.03
C SER A 137 0.15 13.65 11.22
N GLU A 138 -0.68 14.69 11.20
CA GLU A 138 -1.86 14.72 10.31
C GLU A 138 -1.49 14.61 8.83
N HIS A 139 -0.28 15.06 8.48
CA HIS A 139 0.23 15.01 7.10
C HIS A 139 0.61 13.59 6.66
N ALA A 140 1.09 12.76 7.59
CA ALA A 140 1.55 11.40 7.29
C ALA A 140 1.61 10.59 8.57
N PHE A 141 0.99 9.39 8.58
CA PHE A 141 0.96 8.52 9.76
C PHE A 141 0.91 7.05 9.34
N GLY A 142 0.99 6.15 10.32
CA GLY A 142 0.93 4.70 10.10
C GLY A 142 -0.18 4.04 10.91
N TRP A 143 -0.30 2.72 10.80
CA TRP A 143 -1.33 1.96 11.54
C TRP A 143 -1.26 2.17 13.04
N GLN A 144 -0.06 2.19 13.60
CA GLN A 144 0.16 2.34 15.04
C GLN A 144 -0.29 3.70 15.58
N ASP A 145 -0.48 4.67 14.68
CA ASP A 145 -0.89 6.02 15.04
C ASP A 145 -2.41 6.21 14.98
N VAL A 146 -3.13 5.17 14.57
CA VAL A 146 -4.59 5.18 14.44
C VAL A 146 -5.18 4.37 15.60
N GLU A 147 -5.85 5.04 16.52
CA GLU A 147 -6.40 4.41 17.72
C GLU A 147 -7.43 3.32 17.41
N SER A 148 -8.27 3.54 16.38
CA SER A 148 -9.31 2.60 15.98
C SER A 148 -8.78 1.39 15.19
N ALA A 149 -7.56 1.43 14.67
CA ALA A 149 -6.99 0.34 13.91
C ALA A 149 -6.45 -0.74 14.84
N LYS A 150 -7.11 -1.88 14.88
CA LYS A 150 -6.79 -2.97 15.82
C LYS A 150 -6.33 -4.25 15.13
N LEU A 151 -6.71 -4.46 13.87
CA LEU A 151 -6.39 -5.70 13.15
C LEU A 151 -4.88 -5.88 12.95
N TRP A 152 -4.13 -4.79 12.80
CA TRP A 152 -2.68 -4.89 12.63
C TRP A 152 -2.00 -5.54 13.84
N ARG A 153 -2.57 -5.37 15.04
CA ARG A 153 -2.03 -5.95 16.27
C ARG A 153 -2.22 -7.45 16.32
N SER A 154 -3.40 -7.92 15.94
CA SER A 154 -3.72 -9.36 15.95
C SER A 154 -3.09 -10.10 14.76
N ALA A 155 -2.90 -9.43 13.63
CA ALA A 155 -2.29 -9.98 12.44
C ALA A 155 -0.75 -9.83 12.43
N ARG A 156 -0.19 -9.17 13.44
CA ARG A 156 1.25 -8.99 13.62
C ARG A 156 1.86 -10.33 14.00
N CYS A 157 2.25 -11.06 13.00
CA CYS A 157 3.00 -12.28 13.24
C CYS A 157 4.42 -11.91 13.65
N ALA A 158 4.81 -12.45 14.72
CA ALA A 158 6.16 -12.29 15.23
C ALA A 158 7.19 -12.80 14.19
#